data_6ebfab63ca7cab009991e99f9318f3ae
#
_entry.id   6ebfab63ca7cab009991e99f9318f3ae
#
_cell.length_a   1.000
_cell.length_b   1.000
_cell.length_c   1.000
_cell.angle_alpha   90.00
_cell.angle_beta   90.00
_cell.angle_gamma   90.00
#
_symmetry.space_group_name_H-M   'P 1'
#
loop_
_entity.id
_entity.type
_entity.pdbx_description
1 polymer ?
#
loop_
_entity_poly.entity_id
_entity_poly.type
_entity_poly.pdbx_seq_one_letter_code
_entity_poly.pdbx_strand_id
1 'polypeptide(L)'
;MTETISRLMEANLLGVFNERDAGRRAAMINTIYSPDVRWTDDEGSTVGREALDVKATALQSRTQGLVFTKAGPVYETRGLGYMAFEIGPPGGEPVVCGFDVAVVRNELISELYTVITSSRPADTLLAEPESGDGPSQLLQAFIGYLRARPTAADSGSGADGSSELEGVSRRSTELGGVPAIMLQPQVGSPERTVLYFHGGGYVTGSPPDRYVPFAAAVALAANARVFVVDYRLAPQTPFPGAFDDCLRAYQWLVADSDADPQMLTVLGDSAGGNLAVAVTAAARDQRLALPERIALLSPLADLTFGGASIEQRKHLDPLVTREMLESSVVDYLAGADPRDPRCSAIFADMQGFPPMLIQVGENEILYDDATRIRDAAAAAGVDVSFESWRHGIHVWPVFISAGLPESSAAVERLATFFKT
;
A
#
# COMPACT_ATOMS: atom_id res chain seq x y z
N MET A 1 -19.05 24.06 11.31
CA MET A 1 -19.13 22.58 11.44
C MET A 1 -18.56 22.03 10.16
N THR A 2 -17.42 21.41 10.24
CA THR A 2 -16.74 20.77 9.11
C THR A 2 -17.66 19.68 8.57
N GLU A 3 -18.03 19.75 7.29
CA GLU A 3 -18.73 18.64 6.67
C GLU A 3 -17.75 17.47 6.58
N THR A 4 -18.15 16.31 7.06
CA THR A 4 -17.31 15.12 6.94
C THR A 4 -17.30 14.67 5.47
N ILE A 5 -16.23 14.04 5.04
CA ILE A 5 -16.08 13.46 3.68
C ILE A 5 -17.25 12.51 3.40
N SER A 6 -17.64 11.70 4.38
CA SER A 6 -18.80 10.81 4.30
C SER A 6 -20.07 11.56 3.86
N ARG A 7 -20.33 12.74 4.40
CA ARG A 7 -21.50 13.55 4.04
C ARG A 7 -21.42 14.08 2.60
N LEU A 8 -20.22 14.47 2.15
CA LEU A 8 -20.01 14.89 0.76
C LEU A 8 -20.24 13.73 -0.22
N MET A 9 -19.75 12.53 0.10
CA MET A 9 -19.95 11.33 -0.72
C MET A 9 -21.41 10.93 -0.81
N GLU A 10 -22.14 10.96 0.30
CA GLU A 10 -23.58 10.69 0.32
C GLU A 10 -24.36 11.77 -0.43
N ALA A 11 -24.01 13.04 -0.28
CA ALA A 11 -24.62 14.14 -1.02
C ALA A 11 -24.37 14.05 -2.52
N ASN A 12 -23.18 13.58 -2.93
CA ASN A 12 -22.85 13.27 -4.31
C ASN A 12 -23.84 12.22 -4.88
N LEU A 13 -23.96 11.08 -4.23
CA LEU A 13 -24.82 9.98 -4.70
C LEU A 13 -26.30 10.37 -4.73
N LEU A 14 -26.80 10.90 -3.63
CA LEU A 14 -28.24 11.14 -3.43
C LEU A 14 -28.70 12.48 -3.99
N GLY A 15 -27.87 13.53 -3.87
CA GLY A 15 -28.24 14.89 -4.23
C GLY A 15 -27.81 15.31 -5.63
N VAL A 16 -26.93 14.54 -6.29
CA VAL A 16 -26.53 14.80 -7.68
C VAL A 16 -27.01 13.67 -8.58
N PHE A 17 -26.60 12.43 -8.35
CA PHE A 17 -26.92 11.34 -9.27
C PHE A 17 -28.37 10.84 -9.18
N ASN A 18 -29.00 10.88 -8.02
CA ASN A 18 -30.43 10.56 -7.87
C ASN A 18 -31.37 11.75 -8.05
N GLU A 19 -30.90 13.01 -7.93
CA GLU A 19 -31.74 14.18 -8.04
C GLU A 19 -32.10 14.48 -9.50
N ARG A 20 -33.38 14.29 -9.84
CA ARG A 20 -33.93 14.48 -11.22
C ARG A 20 -34.33 15.92 -11.52
N ASP A 21 -34.56 16.75 -10.51
CA ASP A 21 -34.82 18.16 -10.72
C ASP A 21 -33.51 18.90 -11.00
N ALA A 22 -33.41 19.51 -12.15
CA ALA A 22 -32.20 20.18 -12.61
C ALA A 22 -31.78 21.35 -11.70
N GLY A 23 -32.75 22.10 -11.12
CA GLY A 23 -32.44 23.22 -10.24
C GLY A 23 -31.88 22.75 -8.90
N ARG A 24 -32.47 21.72 -8.29
CA ARG A 24 -31.97 21.13 -7.04
C ARG A 24 -30.64 20.46 -7.23
N ARG A 25 -30.46 19.73 -8.35
CA ARG A 25 -29.17 19.10 -8.69
C ARG A 25 -28.06 20.14 -8.86
N ALA A 26 -28.29 21.20 -9.63
CA ALA A 26 -27.33 22.29 -9.82
C ALA A 26 -27.00 23.01 -8.49
N ALA A 27 -27.96 23.20 -7.60
CA ALA A 27 -27.74 23.76 -6.27
C ALA A 27 -26.85 22.84 -5.41
N MET A 28 -27.06 21.51 -5.45
CA MET A 28 -26.23 20.55 -4.77
C MET A 28 -24.80 20.52 -5.33
N ILE A 29 -24.64 20.49 -6.66
CA ILE A 29 -23.33 20.56 -7.33
C ILE A 29 -22.55 21.79 -6.86
N ASN A 30 -23.20 22.96 -6.78
CA ASN A 30 -22.56 24.17 -6.30
C ASN A 30 -22.15 24.12 -4.83
N THR A 31 -22.82 23.29 -4.03
CA THR A 31 -22.58 23.16 -2.59
C THR A 31 -21.42 22.20 -2.29
N ILE A 32 -21.28 21.10 -3.04
CA ILE A 32 -20.35 20.03 -2.66
C ILE A 32 -19.09 19.94 -3.54
N TYR A 33 -19.09 20.56 -4.72
CA TYR A 33 -17.96 20.49 -5.65
C TYR A 33 -17.19 21.82 -5.78
N SER A 34 -15.88 21.75 -6.01
CA SER A 34 -15.11 22.93 -6.40
C SER A 34 -15.52 23.45 -7.78
N PRO A 35 -15.33 24.74 -8.10
CA PRO A 35 -15.70 25.29 -9.41
C PRO A 35 -15.03 24.59 -10.59
N ASP A 36 -13.82 24.10 -10.37
CA ASP A 36 -12.94 23.42 -11.32
C ASP A 36 -12.91 21.90 -11.15
N VAL A 37 -13.93 21.33 -10.50
CA VAL A 37 -14.02 19.89 -10.25
C VAL A 37 -13.72 19.08 -11.52
N ARG A 38 -12.97 18.01 -11.36
CA ARG A 38 -12.73 17.02 -12.40
C ARG A 38 -13.48 15.72 -12.10
N TRP A 39 -14.38 15.31 -12.96
CA TRP A 39 -15.00 13.99 -12.89
C TRP A 39 -14.46 13.09 -14.00
N THR A 40 -13.91 11.94 -13.64
CA THR A 40 -13.34 10.94 -14.52
C THR A 40 -14.09 9.61 -14.35
N ASP A 41 -14.49 9.00 -15.44
CA ASP A 41 -15.05 7.66 -15.54
C ASP A 41 -14.53 6.95 -16.82
N ASP A 42 -15.08 5.80 -17.17
CA ASP A 42 -14.72 5.02 -18.37
C ASP A 42 -14.96 5.75 -19.70
N GLU A 43 -15.85 6.75 -19.74
CA GLU A 43 -16.08 7.58 -20.93
C GLU A 43 -15.08 8.75 -21.04
N GLY A 44 -14.27 9.02 -20.02
CA GLY A 44 -13.27 10.08 -19.99
C GLY A 44 -13.46 11.11 -18.90
N SER A 45 -12.72 12.24 -18.99
CA SER A 45 -12.71 13.28 -17.97
C SER A 45 -13.52 14.51 -18.38
N THR A 46 -14.27 15.05 -17.42
CA THR A 46 -15.04 16.29 -17.52
C THR A 46 -14.55 17.29 -16.48
N VAL A 47 -14.44 18.57 -16.81
CA VAL A 47 -13.92 19.61 -15.91
C VAL A 47 -14.94 20.73 -15.76
N GLY A 48 -15.18 21.13 -14.51
CA GLY A 48 -16.09 22.20 -14.11
C GLY A 48 -17.50 21.73 -13.80
N ARG A 49 -18.18 22.49 -12.95
CA ARG A 49 -19.52 22.16 -12.44
C ARG A 49 -20.60 22.05 -13.52
N GLU A 50 -20.55 22.93 -14.52
CA GLU A 50 -21.50 22.92 -15.64
C GLU A 50 -21.35 21.65 -16.50
N ALA A 51 -20.12 21.31 -16.86
CA ALA A 51 -19.84 20.10 -17.61
C ALA A 51 -20.17 18.82 -16.83
N LEU A 52 -19.98 18.82 -15.50
CA LEU A 52 -20.38 17.74 -14.61
C LEU A 52 -21.91 17.59 -14.61
N ASP A 53 -22.69 18.68 -14.52
CA ASP A 53 -24.15 18.63 -14.55
C ASP A 53 -24.69 18.12 -15.89
N VAL A 54 -24.08 18.51 -17.00
CA VAL A 54 -24.41 17.99 -18.34
C VAL A 54 -24.18 16.48 -18.41
N LYS A 55 -23.03 16.00 -17.92
CA LYS A 55 -22.69 14.58 -17.93
C LYS A 55 -23.62 13.78 -16.97
N ALA A 56 -23.91 14.31 -15.78
CA ALA A 56 -24.87 13.69 -14.85
C ALA A 56 -26.28 13.59 -15.45
N THR A 57 -26.71 14.62 -16.17
CA THR A 57 -28.01 14.61 -16.88
C THR A 57 -28.04 13.53 -17.97
N ALA A 58 -26.97 13.37 -18.74
CA ALA A 58 -26.88 12.33 -19.76
C ALA A 58 -26.92 10.92 -19.12
N LEU A 59 -26.21 10.72 -18.01
CA LEU A 59 -26.25 9.47 -17.26
C LEU A 59 -27.66 9.16 -16.75
N GLN A 60 -28.34 10.15 -16.18
CA GLN A 60 -29.72 9.99 -15.71
C GLN A 60 -30.70 9.66 -16.83
N SER A 61 -30.50 10.17 -18.03
CA SER A 61 -31.32 9.83 -19.20
C SER A 61 -31.16 8.37 -19.61
N ARG A 62 -29.98 7.80 -19.45
CA ARG A 62 -29.67 6.37 -19.74
C ARG A 62 -30.15 5.43 -18.63
N THR A 63 -30.33 5.93 -17.41
CA THR A 63 -30.73 5.17 -16.23
C THR A 63 -32.16 5.49 -15.77
N GLN A 64 -33.08 5.69 -16.74
CA GLN A 64 -34.50 5.97 -16.42
C GLN A 64 -35.13 4.80 -15.65
N GLY A 65 -35.84 5.11 -14.54
CA GLY A 65 -36.45 4.11 -13.68
C GLY A 65 -35.50 3.39 -12.73
N LEU A 66 -34.21 3.66 -12.80
CA LEU A 66 -33.20 3.14 -11.86
C LEU A 66 -32.83 4.19 -10.83
N VAL A 67 -32.41 3.75 -9.65
CA VAL A 67 -31.90 4.57 -8.55
C VAL A 67 -30.51 4.10 -8.13
N PHE A 68 -29.69 5.07 -7.71
CA PHE A 68 -28.41 4.80 -7.09
C PHE A 68 -28.64 4.54 -5.59
N THR A 69 -28.07 3.47 -5.07
CA THR A 69 -28.11 3.11 -3.64
C THR A 69 -26.70 2.92 -3.13
N LYS A 70 -26.49 3.23 -1.86
CA LYS A 70 -25.19 3.02 -1.20
C LYS A 70 -24.99 1.52 -0.93
N ALA A 71 -23.89 0.96 -1.40
CA ALA A 71 -23.56 -0.47 -1.30
C ALA A 71 -22.53 -0.77 -0.19
N GLY A 72 -22.62 -0.09 0.95
CA GLY A 72 -21.71 -0.28 2.07
C GLY A 72 -21.39 1.02 2.80
N PRO A 73 -20.46 1.01 3.76
CA PRO A 73 -20.02 2.21 4.46
C PRO A 73 -19.23 3.14 3.54
N VAL A 74 -19.18 4.43 3.90
CA VAL A 74 -18.22 5.36 3.31
C VAL A 74 -16.91 5.19 4.07
N TYR A 75 -15.83 4.95 3.34
CA TYR A 75 -14.49 4.98 3.89
C TYR A 75 -13.86 6.34 3.62
N GLU A 76 -13.28 6.95 4.64
CA GLU A 76 -12.66 8.27 4.51
C GLU A 76 -11.28 8.30 5.15
N THR A 77 -10.39 9.05 4.52
CA THR A 77 -9.08 9.41 5.06
C THR A 77 -8.75 10.81 4.57
N ARG A 78 -7.80 11.48 5.16
CA ARG A 78 -7.32 12.84 4.88
C ARG A 78 -7.57 13.35 3.44
N GLY A 79 -8.75 13.91 3.19
CA GLY A 79 -9.10 14.46 1.89
C GLY A 79 -9.48 13.43 0.82
N LEU A 80 -9.62 12.15 1.16
CA LEU A 80 -10.11 11.10 0.27
C LEU A 80 -11.37 10.47 0.82
N GLY A 81 -12.39 10.30 -0.02
CA GLY A 81 -13.60 9.53 0.25
C GLY A 81 -13.73 8.37 -0.74
N TYR A 82 -14.15 7.21 -0.26
CA TYR A 82 -14.54 6.06 -1.06
C TYR A 82 -15.95 5.64 -0.69
N MET A 83 -16.78 5.36 -1.68
CA MET A 83 -18.14 4.85 -1.46
C MET A 83 -18.55 3.92 -2.60
N ALA A 84 -18.88 2.68 -2.27
CA ALA A 84 -19.51 1.77 -3.21
C ALA A 84 -20.98 2.11 -3.42
N PHE A 85 -21.46 1.92 -4.64
CA PHE A 85 -22.87 2.12 -4.99
C PHE A 85 -23.40 1.00 -5.90
N GLU A 86 -24.71 0.89 -5.92
CA GLU A 86 -25.46 0.03 -6.83
C GLU A 86 -26.47 0.88 -7.60
N ILE A 87 -26.77 0.48 -8.83
CA ILE A 87 -27.82 1.08 -9.65
C ILE A 87 -28.81 -0.03 -10.03
N GLY A 88 -30.05 0.15 -9.68
CA GLY A 88 -31.09 -0.85 -9.95
C GLY A 88 -32.51 -0.28 -9.86
N PRO A 89 -33.54 -1.08 -10.18
CA PRO A 89 -34.92 -0.70 -9.92
C PRO A 89 -35.12 -0.47 -8.41
N PRO A 90 -35.97 0.47 -8.00
CA PRO A 90 -36.30 0.70 -6.59
C PRO A 90 -36.72 -0.61 -5.89
N GLY A 91 -35.92 -1.09 -4.91
CA GLY A 91 -36.16 -2.33 -4.18
C GLY A 91 -35.95 -3.63 -4.97
N GLY A 92 -35.36 -3.56 -6.16
CA GLY A 92 -35.02 -4.72 -6.99
C GLY A 92 -33.51 -5.03 -6.96
N GLU A 93 -33.13 -6.09 -7.66
CA GLU A 93 -31.72 -6.49 -7.82
C GLU A 93 -30.95 -5.42 -8.59
N PRO A 94 -29.70 -5.12 -8.19
CA PRO A 94 -28.87 -4.17 -8.89
C PRO A 94 -28.50 -4.69 -10.31
N VAL A 95 -28.55 -3.77 -11.27
CA VAL A 95 -28.15 -4.06 -12.66
C VAL A 95 -26.74 -3.59 -12.95
N VAL A 96 -26.21 -2.64 -12.15
CA VAL A 96 -24.85 -2.12 -12.23
C VAL A 96 -24.35 -1.91 -10.79
N CYS A 97 -23.12 -2.27 -10.53
CA CYS A 97 -22.41 -1.93 -9.32
C CYS A 97 -21.19 -1.07 -9.66
N GLY A 98 -20.77 -0.25 -8.71
CA GLY A 98 -19.62 0.63 -8.89
C GLY A 98 -19.17 1.25 -7.58
N PHE A 99 -18.20 2.12 -7.67
CA PHE A 99 -17.78 2.95 -6.56
C PHE A 99 -17.28 4.31 -7.04
N ASP A 100 -17.38 5.28 -6.15
CA ASP A 100 -16.82 6.61 -6.31
C ASP A 100 -15.62 6.78 -5.39
N VAL A 101 -14.56 7.40 -5.91
CA VAL A 101 -13.44 7.92 -5.13
C VAL A 101 -13.42 9.43 -5.31
N ALA A 102 -13.53 10.18 -4.21
CA ALA A 102 -13.49 11.64 -4.23
C ALA A 102 -12.24 12.18 -3.55
N VAL A 103 -11.60 13.16 -4.18
CA VAL A 103 -10.57 13.99 -3.55
C VAL A 103 -11.24 15.26 -3.04
N VAL A 104 -11.14 15.51 -1.73
CA VAL A 104 -11.74 16.65 -1.05
C VAL A 104 -10.65 17.66 -0.68
N ARG A 105 -10.83 18.91 -1.13
CA ARG A 105 -9.96 20.04 -0.79
C ARG A 105 -10.80 21.22 -0.38
N ASN A 106 -10.41 21.93 0.67
CA ASN A 106 -11.17 23.09 1.17
C ASN A 106 -12.66 22.78 1.38
N GLU A 107 -12.96 21.60 1.94
CA GLU A 107 -14.34 21.11 2.23
C GLU A 107 -15.20 20.89 0.98
N LEU A 108 -14.61 20.82 -0.21
CA LEU A 108 -15.30 20.56 -1.48
C LEU A 108 -14.64 19.38 -2.22
N ILE A 109 -15.44 18.63 -2.97
CA ILE A 109 -14.95 17.61 -3.88
C ILE A 109 -14.26 18.32 -5.05
N SER A 110 -12.95 18.15 -5.19
CA SER A 110 -12.15 18.72 -6.29
C SER A 110 -11.96 17.73 -7.44
N GLU A 111 -11.97 16.44 -7.13
CA GLU A 111 -11.87 15.37 -8.12
C GLU A 111 -12.82 14.24 -7.73
N LEU A 112 -13.48 13.67 -8.71
CA LEU A 112 -14.34 12.49 -8.56
C LEU A 112 -13.93 11.46 -9.60
N TYR A 113 -13.73 10.23 -9.17
CA TYR A 113 -13.47 9.09 -10.03
C TYR A 113 -14.57 8.07 -9.83
N THR A 114 -15.29 7.74 -10.89
CA THR A 114 -16.36 6.75 -10.88
C THR A 114 -15.90 5.51 -11.61
N VAL A 115 -15.98 4.37 -10.96
CA VAL A 115 -15.61 3.07 -11.52
C VAL A 115 -16.85 2.19 -11.54
N ILE A 116 -17.21 1.70 -12.72
CA ILE A 116 -18.29 0.71 -12.87
C ILE A 116 -17.67 -0.67 -12.79
N THR A 117 -18.10 -1.45 -11.78
CA THR A 117 -17.80 -2.86 -11.64
C THR A 117 -18.95 -3.64 -12.25
N SER A 118 -18.66 -4.65 -13.10
CA SER A 118 -19.70 -5.39 -13.83
C SER A 118 -20.81 -5.94 -12.91
N SER A 119 -21.99 -6.20 -13.48
CA SER A 119 -23.24 -6.61 -12.86
C SER A 119 -23.22 -8.02 -12.24
N ARG A 120 -22.36 -8.28 -11.25
CA ARG A 120 -22.38 -9.50 -10.42
C ARG A 120 -22.03 -9.19 -8.97
N PRO A 121 -22.61 -9.95 -7.99
CA PRO A 121 -22.33 -9.73 -6.56
C PRO A 121 -20.87 -9.91 -6.20
N ALA A 122 -20.49 -9.39 -5.03
CA ALA A 122 -19.15 -9.27 -4.46
C ALA A 122 -18.19 -10.48 -4.55
N ASP A 123 -18.68 -11.65 -4.93
CA ASP A 123 -17.88 -12.89 -5.07
C ASP A 123 -16.95 -12.90 -6.29
N THR A 124 -16.93 -11.86 -7.12
CA THR A 124 -16.11 -11.79 -8.35
C THR A 124 -14.93 -10.82 -8.24
N LEU A 125 -14.68 -10.25 -7.07
CA LEU A 125 -13.52 -9.36 -6.81
C LEU A 125 -12.17 -10.10 -6.76
N LEU A 126 -12.17 -11.42 -6.94
CA LEU A 126 -10.96 -12.27 -6.97
C LEU A 126 -10.61 -12.76 -8.39
N ALA A 127 -11.21 -12.22 -9.45
CA ALA A 127 -10.75 -12.52 -10.79
C ALA A 127 -9.43 -11.78 -11.04
N GLU A 128 -8.43 -12.52 -11.55
CA GLU A 128 -7.22 -11.91 -12.09
C GLU A 128 -7.61 -10.73 -12.99
N PRO A 129 -6.87 -9.58 -12.96
CA PRO A 129 -7.17 -8.48 -13.84
C PRO A 129 -7.20 -9.04 -15.27
N GLU A 130 -8.36 -8.98 -15.93
CA GLU A 130 -8.45 -9.31 -17.34
C GLU A 130 -7.32 -8.57 -18.05
N SER A 131 -6.63 -9.24 -18.94
CA SER A 131 -5.43 -8.80 -19.67
C SER A 131 -5.66 -7.53 -20.52
N GLY A 132 -6.09 -6.47 -19.89
CA GLY A 132 -6.05 -5.12 -20.42
C GLY A 132 -4.66 -4.54 -20.19
N ASP A 133 -4.09 -3.90 -21.21
CA ASP A 133 -2.73 -3.35 -21.20
C ASP A 133 -2.51 -2.17 -20.23
N GLY A 134 -3.45 -1.84 -19.34
CA GLY A 134 -3.44 -0.68 -18.44
C GLY A 134 -3.58 -1.01 -16.95
N PRO A 135 -3.23 -0.06 -16.04
CA PRO A 135 -3.49 -0.19 -14.62
C PRO A 135 -4.99 -0.21 -14.34
N SER A 136 -5.41 -0.82 -13.23
CA SER A 136 -6.82 -0.73 -12.83
C SER A 136 -7.25 0.73 -12.69
N GLN A 137 -8.53 1.00 -12.92
CA GLN A 137 -9.06 2.36 -12.78
C GLN A 137 -8.87 2.88 -11.35
N LEU A 138 -8.92 2.00 -10.36
CA LEU A 138 -8.69 2.35 -8.96
C LEU A 138 -7.23 2.75 -8.72
N LEU A 139 -6.27 2.02 -9.30
CA LEU A 139 -4.85 2.40 -9.22
C LEU A 139 -4.59 3.73 -9.93
N GLN A 140 -5.22 3.99 -11.08
CA GLN A 140 -5.13 5.29 -11.76
C GLN A 140 -5.65 6.43 -10.89
N ALA A 141 -6.82 6.26 -10.27
CA ALA A 141 -7.42 7.22 -9.36
C ALA A 141 -6.52 7.46 -8.13
N PHE A 142 -5.97 6.39 -7.57
CA PHE A 142 -5.07 6.46 -6.42
C PHE A 142 -3.75 7.20 -6.77
N ILE A 143 -3.15 6.93 -7.92
CA ILE A 143 -1.99 7.67 -8.43
C ILE A 143 -2.33 9.16 -8.63
N GLY A 144 -3.49 9.46 -9.20
CA GLY A 144 -4.00 10.83 -9.34
C GLY A 144 -4.09 11.55 -7.99
N TYR A 145 -4.65 10.89 -6.98
CA TYR A 145 -4.70 11.40 -5.61
C TYR A 145 -3.32 11.66 -5.03
N LEU A 146 -2.37 10.71 -5.16
CA LEU A 146 -1.02 10.86 -4.64
C LEU A 146 -0.29 12.06 -5.29
N ARG A 147 -0.43 12.26 -6.61
CA ARG A 147 0.15 13.39 -7.34
C ARG A 147 -0.46 14.74 -6.95
N ALA A 148 -1.71 14.72 -6.52
CA ALA A 148 -2.44 15.91 -6.12
C ALA A 148 -2.15 16.35 -4.66
N ARG A 149 -1.45 15.54 -3.85
CA ARG A 149 -1.09 15.90 -2.46
C ARG A 149 -0.09 17.06 -2.44
N PRO A 150 -0.29 18.08 -1.56
CA PRO A 150 0.78 19.02 -1.28
C PRO A 150 1.99 18.28 -0.71
N THR A 151 3.18 18.59 -1.21
CA THR A 151 4.41 17.95 -0.77
C THR A 151 4.60 18.04 0.74
N ALA A 152 4.81 16.90 1.38
CA ALA A 152 5.63 16.65 2.58
C ALA A 152 5.41 17.38 3.90
N ALA A 153 4.40 18.23 4.10
CA ALA A 153 4.18 18.87 5.40
C ALA A 153 3.19 18.12 6.34
N ASP A 154 2.50 17.09 5.86
CA ASP A 154 1.43 16.40 6.60
C ASP A 154 1.59 14.87 6.65
N SER A 155 2.80 14.40 6.92
CA SER A 155 3.02 12.99 7.26
C SER A 155 2.75 12.67 8.75
N GLY A 156 1.95 13.52 9.41
CA GLY A 156 1.49 13.34 10.78
C GLY A 156 0.35 12.33 10.88
N SER A 157 0.60 11.27 11.59
CA SER A 157 -0.28 10.37 12.34
C SER A 157 -1.73 10.16 11.87
N GLY A 158 -2.05 8.94 11.53
CA GLY A 158 -3.30 8.33 11.96
C GLY A 158 -4.31 8.02 10.90
N ALA A 159 -4.37 6.78 10.55
CA ALA A 159 -5.63 6.09 10.78
C ALA A 159 -5.58 5.64 12.24
N ASP A 160 -6.58 5.98 13.04
CA ASP A 160 -6.79 5.33 14.33
C ASP A 160 -6.97 3.84 14.03
N GLY A 161 -5.97 3.03 14.42
CA GLY A 161 -5.90 1.58 14.11
C GLY A 161 -6.93 0.75 14.89
N SER A 162 -8.06 1.34 15.26
CA SER A 162 -9.15 0.72 16.01
C SER A 162 -10.23 0.07 15.13
N SER A 163 -10.10 0.07 13.80
CA SER A 163 -10.98 -0.78 13.00
C SER A 163 -10.67 -2.24 13.34
N GLU A 164 -11.67 -2.95 13.88
CA GLU A 164 -11.60 -4.41 14.07
C GLU A 164 -11.16 -5.03 12.74
N LEU A 165 -9.98 -5.64 12.74
CA LEU A 165 -9.46 -6.35 11.57
C LEU A 165 -10.26 -7.66 11.49
N GLU A 166 -11.20 -7.73 10.56
CA GLU A 166 -12.04 -8.90 10.39
C GLU A 166 -11.19 -10.16 10.20
N GLY A 167 -11.42 -11.17 11.04
CA GLY A 167 -10.71 -12.45 10.97
C GLY A 167 -9.28 -12.48 11.52
N VAL A 168 -8.74 -11.36 12.04
CA VAL A 168 -7.37 -11.27 12.57
C VAL A 168 -7.37 -10.78 14.02
N SER A 169 -6.60 -11.44 14.87
CA SER A 169 -6.28 -10.94 16.22
C SER A 169 -5.03 -10.08 16.16
N ARG A 170 -5.04 -8.96 16.89
CA ARG A 170 -3.92 -8.03 17.06
C ARG A 170 -3.46 -8.00 18.50
N ARG A 171 -2.16 -8.03 18.74
CA ARG A 171 -1.57 -7.90 20.07
C ARG A 171 -0.24 -7.15 20.02
N SER A 172 -0.05 -6.17 20.92
CA SER A 172 1.28 -5.61 21.18
C SER A 172 2.15 -6.62 21.88
N THR A 173 3.42 -6.71 21.50
CA THR A 173 4.40 -7.66 22.03
C THR A 173 5.80 -7.06 21.95
N GLU A 174 6.79 -7.81 22.43
CA GLU A 174 8.21 -7.47 22.30
C GLU A 174 8.99 -8.69 21.78
N LEU A 175 9.97 -8.43 20.93
CA LEU A 175 10.90 -9.42 20.40
C LEU A 175 12.31 -9.08 20.88
N GLY A 176 12.79 -9.76 21.92
CA GLY A 176 14.08 -9.44 22.55
C GLY A 176 14.17 -8.00 23.09
N GLY A 177 13.07 -7.47 23.62
CA GLY A 177 12.96 -6.10 24.10
C GLY A 177 12.73 -5.04 23.02
N VAL A 178 12.49 -5.46 21.77
CA VAL A 178 12.08 -4.56 20.68
C VAL A 178 10.56 -4.61 20.54
N PRO A 179 9.85 -3.47 20.62
CA PRO A 179 8.41 -3.45 20.47
C PRO A 179 7.97 -3.99 19.10
N ALA A 180 6.83 -4.68 19.08
CA ALA A 180 6.26 -5.20 17.85
C ALA A 180 4.72 -5.35 17.95
N ILE A 181 4.06 -5.38 16.81
CA ILE A 181 2.65 -5.76 16.70
C ILE A 181 2.58 -7.17 16.13
N MET A 182 1.94 -8.08 16.86
CA MET A 182 1.66 -9.43 16.39
C MET A 182 0.25 -9.50 15.83
N LEU A 183 0.13 -10.06 14.63
CA LEU A 183 -1.12 -10.31 13.92
C LEU A 183 -1.21 -11.78 13.55
N GLN A 184 -2.36 -12.41 13.76
CA GLN A 184 -2.59 -13.79 13.36
C GLN A 184 -4.07 -14.04 13.07
N PRO A 185 -4.41 -15.01 12.18
CA PRO A 185 -5.77 -15.42 11.96
C PRO A 185 -6.46 -15.82 13.28
N GLN A 186 -7.73 -15.45 13.44
CA GLN A 186 -8.54 -15.83 14.60
C GLN A 186 -8.95 -17.30 14.57
N VAL A 187 -8.97 -17.88 13.37
CA VAL A 187 -9.36 -19.29 13.15
C VAL A 187 -8.15 -20.05 12.60
N GLY A 188 -7.91 -21.23 13.16
CA GLY A 188 -6.77 -22.06 12.79
C GLY A 188 -5.56 -21.88 13.71
N SER A 189 -4.51 -22.60 13.43
CA SER A 189 -3.22 -22.50 14.13
C SER A 189 -2.16 -22.22 13.08
N PRO A 190 -1.71 -20.97 12.93
CA PRO A 190 -0.68 -20.67 11.94
C PRO A 190 0.64 -21.33 12.33
N GLU A 191 1.20 -22.12 11.43
CA GLU A 191 2.51 -22.77 11.59
C GLU A 191 3.63 -21.85 11.12
N ARG A 192 3.32 -20.96 10.15
CA ARG A 192 4.27 -20.02 9.55
C ARG A 192 4.39 -18.74 10.37
N THR A 193 5.59 -18.20 10.37
CA THR A 193 5.89 -16.91 10.99
C THR A 193 6.47 -15.97 9.94
N VAL A 194 6.01 -14.72 9.93
CA VAL A 194 6.56 -13.64 9.10
C VAL A 194 7.09 -12.56 10.02
N LEU A 195 8.37 -12.26 9.91
CA LEU A 195 8.99 -11.10 10.56
C LEU A 195 9.03 -9.97 9.55
N TYR A 196 8.26 -8.92 9.80
CA TYR A 196 8.07 -7.83 8.87
C TYR A 196 8.79 -6.55 9.36
N PHE A 197 9.69 -6.05 8.54
CA PHE A 197 10.37 -4.77 8.71
C PHE A 197 9.72 -3.74 7.78
N HIS A 198 9.10 -2.74 8.35
CA HIS A 198 8.35 -1.73 7.60
C HIS A 198 9.26 -0.71 6.89
N GLY A 199 8.72 -0.06 5.87
CA GLY A 199 9.35 1.06 5.18
C GLY A 199 9.27 2.38 5.95
N GLY A 200 9.53 3.48 5.24
CA GLY A 200 9.48 4.84 5.80
C GLY A 200 10.84 5.53 5.86
N GLY A 201 11.81 5.09 5.04
CA GLY A 201 13.12 5.74 4.90
C GLY A 201 13.94 5.77 6.18
N TYR A 202 13.68 4.88 7.14
CA TYR A 202 14.25 4.84 8.49
C TYR A 202 13.89 6.02 9.40
N VAL A 203 13.07 6.97 8.94
CA VAL A 203 12.73 8.20 9.66
C VAL A 203 11.25 8.31 10.01
N THR A 204 10.39 7.46 9.40
CA THR A 204 8.95 7.41 9.67
C THR A 204 8.47 5.97 9.80
N GLY A 205 7.25 5.77 10.35
CA GLY A 205 6.59 4.46 10.40
C GLY A 205 6.38 3.91 11.81
N SER A 206 6.91 4.54 12.84
CA SER A 206 6.67 4.21 14.25
C SER A 206 5.59 5.13 14.84
N PRO A 207 4.62 4.60 15.59
CA PRO A 207 4.30 3.17 15.70
C PRO A 207 3.81 2.62 14.34
N PRO A 208 3.98 1.29 14.11
CA PRO A 208 3.77 0.71 12.78
C PRO A 208 2.29 0.46 12.44
N ASP A 209 1.37 1.21 13.04
CA ASP A 209 -0.09 1.02 12.88
C ASP A 209 -0.55 1.14 11.43
N ARG A 210 0.07 2.01 10.63
CA ARG A 210 -0.26 2.19 9.21
C ARG A 210 0.04 0.94 8.35
N TYR A 211 0.89 0.04 8.83
CA TYR A 211 1.23 -1.21 8.15
C TYR A 211 0.37 -2.39 8.59
N VAL A 212 -0.42 -2.21 9.66
CA VAL A 212 -1.29 -3.24 10.22
C VAL A 212 -2.28 -3.82 9.21
N PRO A 213 -2.97 -3.04 8.37
CA PRO A 213 -3.88 -3.60 7.37
C PRO A 213 -3.18 -4.52 6.35
N PHE A 214 -2.00 -4.14 5.88
CA PHE A 214 -1.21 -4.98 4.99
C PHE A 214 -0.74 -6.25 5.69
N ALA A 215 -0.18 -6.13 6.89
CA ALA A 215 0.28 -7.26 7.68
C ALA A 215 -0.87 -8.23 8.03
N ALA A 216 -2.09 -7.72 8.28
CA ALA A 216 -3.28 -8.53 8.49
C ALA A 216 -3.69 -9.29 7.22
N ALA A 217 -3.66 -8.64 6.06
CA ALA A 217 -3.93 -9.29 4.78
C ALA A 217 -2.91 -10.43 4.51
N VAL A 218 -1.63 -10.19 4.78
CA VAL A 218 -0.58 -11.21 4.68
C VAL A 218 -0.84 -12.36 5.67
N ALA A 219 -1.22 -12.05 6.92
CA ALA A 219 -1.52 -13.08 7.93
C ALA A 219 -2.66 -14.01 7.47
N LEU A 220 -3.74 -13.44 6.91
CA LEU A 220 -4.88 -14.22 6.39
C LEU A 220 -4.49 -15.03 5.15
N ALA A 221 -3.91 -14.40 4.15
CA ALA A 221 -3.59 -15.04 2.87
C ALA A 221 -2.55 -16.18 3.03
N ALA A 222 -1.55 -15.97 3.87
CA ALA A 222 -0.51 -16.96 4.13
C ALA A 222 -0.88 -17.98 5.24
N ASN A 223 -1.95 -17.75 6.01
CA ASN A 223 -2.23 -18.43 7.27
C ASN A 223 -1.01 -18.39 8.19
N ALA A 224 -0.49 -17.19 8.46
CA ALA A 224 0.75 -16.95 9.16
C ALA A 224 0.56 -16.06 10.38
N ARG A 225 1.48 -16.17 11.35
CA ARG A 225 1.69 -15.19 12.40
C ARG A 225 2.66 -14.13 11.87
N VAL A 226 2.23 -12.87 11.83
CA VAL A 226 3.03 -11.75 11.33
C VAL A 226 3.43 -10.85 12.51
N PHE A 227 4.72 -10.59 12.63
CA PHE A 227 5.26 -9.61 13.58
C PHE A 227 5.73 -8.38 12.82
N VAL A 228 5.09 -7.25 13.04
CA VAL A 228 5.52 -5.94 12.51
C VAL A 228 6.43 -5.31 13.55
N VAL A 229 7.69 -5.18 13.24
CA VAL A 229 8.71 -4.67 14.19
C VAL A 229 8.65 -3.15 14.26
N ASP A 230 8.55 -2.60 15.48
CA ASP A 230 8.61 -1.17 15.75
C ASP A 230 10.06 -0.78 16.13
N TYR A 231 10.93 -0.80 15.13
CA TYR A 231 12.34 -0.45 15.30
C TYR A 231 12.53 1.06 15.47
N ARG A 232 13.56 1.46 16.22
CA ARG A 232 13.87 2.87 16.48
C ARG A 232 14.26 3.61 15.20
N LEU A 233 13.79 4.86 15.09
CA LEU A 233 13.92 5.68 13.90
C LEU A 233 14.96 6.80 14.07
N ALA A 234 15.56 7.18 12.97
CA ALA A 234 16.34 8.40 12.84
C ALA A 234 15.39 9.64 12.81
N PRO A 235 15.86 10.83 13.16
CA PRO A 235 17.22 11.16 13.59
C PRO A 235 17.50 10.84 15.07
N GLN A 236 16.47 10.44 15.88
CA GLN A 236 16.64 10.16 17.31
C GLN A 236 17.57 8.97 17.55
N THR A 237 17.50 7.97 16.70
CA THR A 237 18.37 6.80 16.73
C THR A 237 18.88 6.52 15.30
N PRO A 238 20.02 7.15 14.92
CA PRO A 238 20.58 6.94 13.58
C PRO A 238 21.17 5.53 13.42
N PHE A 239 21.70 5.25 12.24
CA PHE A 239 22.42 4.02 11.94
C PHE A 239 23.53 3.75 12.99
N PRO A 240 23.63 2.51 13.50
CA PRO A 240 22.96 1.30 13.05
C PRO A 240 21.67 0.95 13.84
N GLY A 241 21.04 1.87 14.56
CA GLY A 241 19.97 1.59 15.53
C GLY A 241 18.82 0.75 14.98
N ALA A 242 18.28 1.09 13.82
CA ALA A 242 17.22 0.31 13.17
C ALA A 242 17.68 -1.12 12.82
N PHE A 243 18.88 -1.26 12.27
CA PHE A 243 19.48 -2.55 11.99
C PHE A 243 19.67 -3.40 13.27
N ASP A 244 20.20 -2.80 14.34
CA ASP A 244 20.44 -3.50 15.60
C ASP A 244 19.13 -4.00 16.24
N ASP A 245 18.06 -3.21 16.15
CA ASP A 245 16.75 -3.62 16.65
C ASP A 245 16.16 -4.76 15.82
N CYS A 246 16.17 -4.66 14.49
CA CYS A 246 15.71 -5.71 13.60
C CYS A 246 16.50 -7.02 13.77
N LEU A 247 17.82 -6.92 13.92
CA LEU A 247 18.66 -8.10 14.19
C LEU A 247 18.34 -8.72 15.55
N ARG A 248 18.12 -7.92 16.57
CA ARG A 248 17.73 -8.40 17.91
C ARG A 248 16.37 -9.09 17.89
N ALA A 249 15.39 -8.53 17.19
CA ALA A 249 14.08 -9.15 17.01
C ALA A 249 14.19 -10.50 16.29
N TYR A 250 15.01 -10.57 15.25
CA TYR A 250 15.30 -11.81 14.54
C TYR A 250 15.96 -12.86 15.44
N GLN A 251 17.04 -12.47 16.16
CA GLN A 251 17.76 -13.35 17.09
C GLN A 251 16.82 -13.94 18.13
N TRP A 252 15.92 -13.13 18.68
CA TRP A 252 14.95 -13.62 19.65
C TRP A 252 14.00 -14.65 19.03
N LEU A 253 13.50 -14.41 17.80
CA LEU A 253 12.62 -15.36 17.13
C LEU A 253 13.26 -16.71 16.88
N VAL A 254 14.53 -16.75 16.47
CA VAL A 254 15.21 -18.02 16.15
C VAL A 254 15.79 -18.74 17.35
N ALA A 255 15.93 -18.06 18.50
CA ALA A 255 16.54 -18.62 19.72
C ALA A 255 15.54 -18.93 20.83
N ASP A 256 14.57 -18.05 21.06
CA ASP A 256 13.76 -18.01 22.28
C ASP A 256 12.24 -18.15 22.02
N SER A 257 11.82 -18.34 20.77
CA SER A 257 10.41 -18.45 20.43
C SER A 257 10.03 -19.86 19.97
N ASP A 258 8.73 -20.13 19.95
CA ASP A 258 8.16 -21.33 19.32
C ASP A 258 8.16 -21.25 17.78
N ALA A 259 8.84 -20.25 17.18
CA ALA A 259 8.93 -20.10 15.75
C ALA A 259 9.97 -21.06 15.15
N ASP A 260 9.53 -21.93 14.26
CA ASP A 260 10.42 -22.77 13.49
C ASP A 260 11.13 -21.93 12.42
N PRO A 261 12.47 -21.84 12.42
CA PRO A 261 13.21 -21.12 11.38
C PRO A 261 12.90 -21.64 9.95
N GLN A 262 12.56 -22.92 9.80
CA GLN A 262 12.16 -23.53 8.52
C GLN A 262 10.76 -23.10 8.06
N MET A 263 10.03 -22.38 8.91
CA MET A 263 8.71 -21.79 8.63
C MET A 263 8.74 -20.25 8.80
N LEU A 264 9.94 -19.66 8.93
CA LEU A 264 10.14 -18.22 9.10
C LEU A 264 10.44 -17.55 7.77
N THR A 265 9.65 -16.55 7.43
CA THR A 265 9.92 -15.62 6.32
C THR A 265 10.29 -14.25 6.89
N VAL A 266 11.35 -13.64 6.35
CA VAL A 266 11.64 -12.22 6.59
C VAL A 266 11.09 -11.41 5.42
N LEU A 267 10.19 -10.49 5.73
CA LEU A 267 9.53 -9.59 4.78
C LEU A 267 9.97 -8.16 5.03
N GLY A 268 10.22 -7.38 4.00
CA GLY A 268 10.48 -5.95 4.16
C GLY A 268 10.07 -5.12 2.95
N ASP A 269 9.54 -3.92 3.21
CA ASP A 269 9.22 -2.95 2.17
C ASP A 269 10.15 -1.74 2.23
N SER A 270 10.55 -1.21 1.08
CA SER A 270 11.39 0.01 1.00
C SER A 270 12.66 -0.10 1.87
N ALA A 271 12.83 0.78 2.87
CA ALA A 271 13.90 0.71 3.86
C ALA A 271 13.91 -0.62 4.63
N GLY A 272 12.73 -1.18 4.92
CA GLY A 272 12.60 -2.50 5.54
C GLY A 272 13.11 -3.63 4.64
N GLY A 273 13.04 -3.46 3.32
CA GLY A 273 13.63 -4.40 2.36
C GLY A 273 15.16 -4.47 2.48
N ASN A 274 15.85 -3.34 2.67
CA ASN A 274 17.27 -3.32 3.01
C ASN A 274 17.53 -4.04 4.34
N LEU A 275 16.73 -3.74 5.38
CA LEU A 275 16.90 -4.37 6.70
C LEU A 275 16.72 -5.89 6.61
N ALA A 276 15.80 -6.39 5.78
CA ALA A 276 15.61 -7.82 5.57
C ALA A 276 16.86 -8.52 5.03
N VAL A 277 17.52 -7.93 4.03
CA VAL A 277 18.78 -8.44 3.45
C VAL A 277 19.91 -8.33 4.47
N ALA A 278 20.07 -7.16 5.09
CA ALA A 278 21.15 -6.90 6.04
C ALA A 278 21.08 -7.80 7.28
N VAL A 279 19.89 -8.01 7.83
CA VAL A 279 19.66 -8.91 8.98
C VAL A 279 19.95 -10.36 8.59
N THR A 280 19.55 -10.80 7.39
CA THR A 280 19.85 -12.16 6.92
C THR A 280 21.36 -12.37 6.72
N ALA A 281 22.08 -11.38 6.19
CA ALA A 281 23.54 -11.43 6.09
C ALA A 281 24.19 -11.56 7.49
N ALA A 282 23.76 -10.73 8.43
CA ALA A 282 24.27 -10.79 9.80
C ALA A 282 23.94 -12.12 10.50
N ALA A 283 22.74 -12.67 10.27
CA ALA A 283 22.36 -13.98 10.79
C ALA A 283 23.28 -15.09 10.26
N ARG A 284 23.54 -15.10 8.95
CA ARG A 284 24.50 -16.04 8.34
C ARG A 284 25.89 -15.91 8.94
N ASP A 285 26.41 -14.69 9.03
CA ASP A 285 27.76 -14.43 9.50
C ASP A 285 27.93 -14.80 11.00
N GLN A 286 26.87 -14.66 11.78
CA GLN A 286 26.79 -15.12 13.17
C GLN A 286 26.45 -16.61 13.30
N ARG A 287 26.23 -17.31 12.20
CA ARG A 287 25.83 -18.74 12.18
C ARG A 287 24.53 -19.03 12.91
N LEU A 288 23.59 -18.09 12.88
CA LEU A 288 22.24 -18.31 13.34
C LEU A 288 21.47 -19.18 12.30
N ALA A 289 20.38 -19.77 12.72
CA ALA A 289 19.45 -20.37 11.78
C ALA A 289 18.97 -19.29 10.80
N LEU A 290 19.00 -19.58 9.50
CA LEU A 290 18.51 -18.65 8.48
C LEU A 290 16.99 -18.79 8.33
N PRO A 291 16.29 -17.75 7.84
CA PRO A 291 14.88 -17.87 7.52
C PRO A 291 14.69 -18.83 6.34
N GLU A 292 13.53 -19.42 6.23
CA GLU A 292 13.17 -20.26 5.07
C GLU A 292 13.19 -19.44 3.78
N ARG A 293 12.74 -18.16 3.85
CA ARG A 293 12.55 -17.28 2.70
C ARG A 293 12.75 -15.82 3.05
N ILE A 294 13.01 -15.01 2.02
CA ILE A 294 13.04 -13.55 2.10
C ILE A 294 12.07 -12.98 1.06
N ALA A 295 11.29 -11.96 1.42
CA ALA A 295 10.46 -11.24 0.49
C ALA A 295 10.71 -9.72 0.59
N LEU A 296 10.93 -9.09 -0.54
CA LEU A 296 11.27 -7.67 -0.65
C LEU A 296 10.23 -6.96 -1.51
N LEU A 297 9.69 -5.86 -1.00
CA LEU A 297 8.77 -4.99 -1.73
C LEU A 297 9.44 -3.66 -1.98
N SER A 298 9.70 -3.32 -3.25
CA SER A 298 10.29 -2.03 -3.63
C SER A 298 11.51 -1.64 -2.76
N PRO A 299 12.53 -2.49 -2.60
CA PRO A 299 13.59 -2.28 -1.60
C PRO A 299 14.41 -1.02 -1.87
N LEU A 300 14.64 -0.20 -0.83
CA LEU A 300 15.65 0.88 -0.83
C LEU A 300 17.01 0.24 -0.48
N ALA A 301 17.77 -0.17 -1.47
CA ALA A 301 18.93 -1.03 -1.28
C ALA A 301 20.29 -0.37 -1.49
N ASP A 302 20.32 0.86 -2.03
CA ASP A 302 21.54 1.62 -2.31
C ASP A 302 21.46 3.06 -1.82
N LEU A 303 21.98 3.33 -0.64
CA LEU A 303 22.01 4.70 -0.08
C LEU A 303 23.07 5.61 -0.74
N THR A 304 23.80 5.11 -1.75
CA THR A 304 24.64 5.96 -2.61
C THR A 304 23.88 6.53 -3.80
N PHE A 305 22.61 6.09 -3.99
CA PHE A 305 21.77 6.50 -5.12
C PHE A 305 22.38 6.22 -6.51
N GLY A 306 23.08 5.07 -6.64
CA GLY A 306 23.75 4.68 -7.88
C GLY A 306 22.83 4.16 -8.99
N GLY A 307 21.53 3.98 -8.74
CA GLY A 307 20.54 3.55 -9.71
C GLY A 307 20.11 4.68 -10.66
N ALA A 308 20.08 4.41 -11.97
CA ALA A 308 19.66 5.40 -12.96
C ALA A 308 18.14 5.69 -12.90
N SER A 309 17.34 4.72 -12.42
CA SER A 309 15.89 4.85 -12.29
C SER A 309 15.46 6.02 -11.41
N ILE A 310 16.29 6.42 -10.45
CA ILE A 310 16.04 7.60 -9.60
C ILE A 310 15.79 8.85 -10.43
N GLU A 311 16.55 9.07 -11.49
CA GLU A 311 16.35 10.21 -12.40
C GLU A 311 15.39 9.87 -13.55
N GLN A 312 15.49 8.67 -14.12
CA GLN A 312 14.73 8.29 -15.31
C GLN A 312 13.24 8.15 -15.02
N ARG A 313 12.88 7.69 -13.78
CA ARG A 313 11.50 7.41 -13.38
C ARG A 313 10.90 8.44 -12.42
N LYS A 314 11.60 9.53 -12.10
CA LYS A 314 11.13 10.56 -11.14
C LYS A 314 9.77 11.18 -11.47
N HIS A 315 9.40 11.20 -12.74
CA HIS A 315 8.11 11.71 -13.19
C HIS A 315 6.99 10.66 -13.14
N LEU A 316 7.34 9.39 -12.97
CA LEU A 316 6.41 8.27 -12.87
C LEU A 316 6.03 7.99 -11.41
N ASP A 317 6.99 8.15 -10.49
CA ASP A 317 6.76 7.87 -9.06
C ASP A 317 5.92 8.98 -8.40
N PRO A 318 4.71 8.65 -7.91
CA PRO A 318 3.85 9.63 -7.25
C PRO A 318 4.11 9.75 -5.75
N LEU A 319 5.00 8.94 -5.18
CA LEU A 319 5.19 8.79 -3.73
C LEU A 319 6.54 9.25 -3.26
N VAL A 320 7.60 8.86 -3.98
CA VAL A 320 8.97 9.03 -3.52
C VAL A 320 9.73 9.92 -4.48
N THR A 321 10.41 10.93 -3.94
CA THR A 321 11.31 11.78 -4.71
C THR A 321 12.74 11.58 -4.25
N ARG A 322 13.69 11.97 -5.08
CA ARG A 322 15.11 11.94 -4.75
C ARG A 322 15.40 12.78 -3.49
N GLU A 323 14.81 13.97 -3.40
CA GLU A 323 15.02 14.90 -2.29
C GLU A 323 14.52 14.31 -0.96
N MET A 324 13.38 13.58 -0.98
CA MET A 324 12.89 12.87 0.20
C MET A 324 13.87 11.78 0.65
N LEU A 325 14.39 11.01 -0.30
CA LEU A 325 15.38 9.96 0.01
C LEU A 325 16.67 10.57 0.55
N GLU A 326 17.20 11.61 -0.08
CA GLU A 326 18.43 12.28 0.36
C GLU A 326 18.29 12.82 1.78
N SER A 327 17.15 13.47 2.09
CA SER A 327 16.88 13.95 3.46
C SER A 327 16.85 12.81 4.47
N SER A 328 16.11 11.73 4.16
CA SER A 328 16.01 10.56 5.05
C SER A 328 17.35 9.87 5.27
N VAL A 329 18.15 9.76 4.21
CA VAL A 329 19.48 9.13 4.27
C VAL A 329 20.46 9.96 5.09
N VAL A 330 20.42 11.29 4.99
CA VAL A 330 21.26 12.16 5.83
C VAL A 330 20.94 11.97 7.31
N ASP A 331 19.65 11.95 7.66
CA ASP A 331 19.20 11.73 9.05
C ASP A 331 19.56 10.32 9.53
N TYR A 332 19.38 9.31 8.68
CA TYR A 332 19.65 7.91 9.05
C TYR A 332 21.12 7.63 9.21
N LEU A 333 21.95 8.00 8.23
CA LEU A 333 23.38 7.69 8.27
C LEU A 333 24.14 8.50 9.32
N ALA A 334 23.76 9.75 9.56
CA ALA A 334 24.45 10.65 10.50
C ALA A 334 25.98 10.67 10.31
N GLY A 335 26.44 10.57 9.06
CA GLY A 335 27.85 10.54 8.69
C GLY A 335 28.47 9.16 8.54
N ALA A 336 27.74 8.06 8.70
CA ALA A 336 28.22 6.71 8.40
C ALA A 336 28.42 6.52 6.89
N ASP A 337 29.24 5.54 6.53
CA ASP A 337 29.51 5.21 5.13
C ASP A 337 28.24 4.63 4.44
N PRO A 338 27.72 5.27 3.39
CA PRO A 338 26.56 4.76 2.67
C PRO A 338 26.82 3.42 1.95
N ARG A 339 28.06 2.95 1.89
CA ARG A 339 28.43 1.65 1.31
C ARG A 339 28.53 0.52 2.35
N ASP A 340 28.27 0.81 3.61
CA ASP A 340 28.19 -0.24 4.62
C ASP A 340 27.05 -1.21 4.26
N PRO A 341 27.33 -2.52 4.12
CA PRO A 341 26.32 -3.50 3.69
C PRO A 341 25.12 -3.63 4.65
N ARG A 342 25.24 -3.11 5.87
CA ARG A 342 24.14 -3.08 6.83
C ARG A 342 23.11 -1.99 6.52
N CYS A 343 23.50 -0.96 5.79
CA CYS A 343 22.60 0.12 5.38
C CYS A 343 22.34 0.17 3.87
N SER A 344 23.21 -0.46 3.06
CA SER A 344 23.04 -0.58 1.60
C SER A 344 23.24 -2.02 1.17
N ALA A 345 22.15 -2.74 1.10
CA ALA A 345 22.09 -4.19 0.90
C ALA A 345 22.71 -4.66 -0.43
N ILE A 346 22.80 -3.79 -1.44
CA ILE A 346 23.47 -4.14 -2.71
C ILE A 346 24.96 -4.45 -2.54
N PHE A 347 25.59 -4.01 -1.45
CA PHE A 347 26.99 -4.29 -1.13
C PHE A 347 27.16 -5.51 -0.21
N ALA A 348 26.05 -6.15 0.20
CA ALA A 348 26.10 -7.35 1.03
C ALA A 348 26.53 -8.56 0.19
N ASP A 349 27.34 -9.44 0.79
CA ASP A 349 27.52 -10.78 0.26
C ASP A 349 26.26 -11.60 0.51
N MET A 350 25.61 -12.11 -0.56
CA MET A 350 24.38 -12.89 -0.48
C MET A 350 24.63 -14.40 -0.66
N GLN A 351 25.89 -14.87 -0.64
CA GLN A 351 26.17 -16.29 -0.74
C GLN A 351 25.49 -17.07 0.42
N GLY A 352 24.79 -18.15 0.06
CA GLY A 352 24.10 -19.00 1.03
C GLY A 352 22.77 -18.45 1.56
N PHE A 353 22.24 -17.39 0.94
CA PHE A 353 20.90 -16.89 1.27
C PHE A 353 19.81 -17.89 0.87
N PRO A 354 18.65 -17.88 1.58
CA PRO A 354 17.50 -18.65 1.21
C PRO A 354 16.81 -18.07 -0.06
N PRO A 355 15.84 -18.79 -0.65
CA PRO A 355 15.04 -18.28 -1.75
C PRO A 355 14.48 -16.90 -1.47
N MET A 356 14.47 -16.03 -2.50
CA MET A 356 14.10 -14.63 -2.40
C MET A 356 13.01 -14.27 -3.42
N LEU A 357 11.94 -13.61 -2.96
CA LEU A 357 10.98 -12.94 -3.82
C LEU A 357 11.23 -11.44 -3.80
N ILE A 358 11.23 -10.80 -4.96
CA ILE A 358 11.32 -9.35 -5.09
C ILE A 358 10.13 -8.88 -5.93
N GLN A 359 9.28 -8.03 -5.36
CA GLN A 359 8.21 -7.33 -6.08
C GLN A 359 8.60 -5.86 -6.21
N VAL A 360 8.52 -5.31 -7.43
CA VAL A 360 8.86 -3.91 -7.73
C VAL A 360 7.93 -3.33 -8.77
N GLY A 361 7.52 -2.08 -8.58
CA GLY A 361 6.70 -1.35 -9.55
C GLY A 361 7.55 -0.74 -10.68
N GLU A 362 7.04 -0.75 -11.91
CA GLU A 362 7.73 -0.08 -13.01
C GLU A 362 7.63 1.45 -12.93
N ASN A 363 6.72 1.99 -12.11
CA ASN A 363 6.49 3.42 -11.93
C ASN A 363 7.12 3.96 -10.64
N GLU A 364 8.29 3.43 -10.23
CA GLU A 364 8.99 3.92 -9.05
C GLU A 364 10.48 4.18 -9.28
N ILE A 365 11.03 5.10 -8.49
CA ILE A 365 12.44 5.51 -8.62
C ILE A 365 13.43 4.45 -8.09
N LEU A 366 12.99 3.52 -7.24
CA LEU A 366 13.82 2.44 -6.69
C LEU A 366 13.84 1.17 -7.55
N TYR A 367 13.36 1.23 -8.78
CA TYR A 367 13.36 0.08 -9.69
C TYR A 367 14.75 -0.55 -9.89
N ASP A 368 15.78 0.28 -10.07
CA ASP A 368 17.14 -0.21 -10.24
C ASP A 368 17.71 -0.82 -8.97
N ASP A 369 17.31 -0.37 -7.79
CA ASP A 369 17.70 -0.98 -6.53
C ASP A 369 17.24 -2.44 -6.48
N ALA A 370 15.98 -2.67 -6.84
CA ALA A 370 15.39 -4.01 -6.90
C ALA A 370 16.06 -4.91 -7.96
N THR A 371 16.33 -4.38 -9.16
CA THR A 371 17.00 -5.15 -10.22
C THR A 371 18.45 -5.48 -9.85
N ARG A 372 19.14 -4.55 -9.20
CA ARG A 372 20.54 -4.76 -8.77
C ARG A 372 20.63 -5.76 -7.61
N ILE A 373 19.68 -5.78 -6.68
CA ILE A 373 19.59 -6.84 -5.65
C ILE A 373 19.32 -8.19 -6.30
N ARG A 374 18.38 -8.28 -7.26
CA ARG A 374 18.14 -9.50 -8.04
C ARG A 374 19.42 -10.03 -8.67
N ASP A 375 20.15 -9.16 -9.35
CA ASP A 375 21.36 -9.55 -10.09
C ASP A 375 22.48 -9.98 -9.14
N ALA A 376 22.67 -9.28 -8.01
CA ALA A 376 23.62 -9.64 -6.98
C ALA A 376 23.27 -10.98 -6.31
N ALA A 377 22.00 -11.20 -5.96
CA ALA A 377 21.54 -12.44 -5.36
C ALA A 377 21.67 -13.62 -6.34
N ALA A 378 21.27 -13.45 -7.59
CA ALA A 378 21.42 -14.47 -8.64
C ALA A 378 22.91 -14.81 -8.89
N ALA A 379 23.80 -13.82 -8.92
CA ALA A 379 25.24 -14.03 -9.05
C ALA A 379 25.83 -14.79 -7.85
N ALA A 380 25.24 -14.66 -6.66
CA ALA A 380 25.60 -15.40 -5.46
C ALA A 380 24.97 -16.81 -5.40
N GLY A 381 24.20 -17.21 -6.42
CA GLY A 381 23.55 -18.53 -6.50
C GLY A 381 22.24 -18.65 -5.71
N VAL A 382 21.62 -17.53 -5.35
CA VAL A 382 20.33 -17.49 -4.67
C VAL A 382 19.21 -17.76 -5.70
N ASP A 383 18.22 -18.55 -5.32
CA ASP A 383 16.99 -18.70 -6.10
C ASP A 383 16.11 -17.44 -5.95
N VAL A 384 16.00 -16.65 -7.03
CA VAL A 384 15.31 -15.36 -7.02
C VAL A 384 14.09 -15.40 -7.91
N SER A 385 12.91 -15.24 -7.30
CA SER A 385 11.67 -14.89 -8.00
C SER A 385 11.58 -13.37 -8.11
N PHE A 386 11.59 -12.83 -9.33
CA PHE A 386 11.51 -11.38 -9.55
C PHE A 386 10.24 -11.01 -10.30
N GLU A 387 9.43 -10.17 -9.69
CA GLU A 387 8.15 -9.71 -10.22
C GLU A 387 8.19 -8.20 -10.47
N SER A 388 8.28 -7.82 -11.75
CA SER A 388 8.15 -6.43 -12.21
C SER A 388 6.69 -6.15 -12.56
N TRP A 389 6.06 -5.24 -11.82
CA TRP A 389 4.64 -4.92 -12.01
C TRP A 389 4.51 -3.65 -12.87
N ARG A 390 4.01 -3.81 -14.09
CA ARG A 390 3.97 -2.80 -15.16
C ARG A 390 3.42 -1.44 -14.75
N HIS A 391 2.44 -1.40 -13.88
CA HIS A 391 1.81 -0.16 -13.41
C HIS A 391 2.00 0.06 -11.91
N GLY A 392 2.72 -0.83 -11.24
CA GLY A 392 3.01 -0.71 -9.82
C GLY A 392 3.75 0.58 -9.52
N ILE A 393 3.37 1.20 -8.41
CA ILE A 393 4.04 2.35 -7.80
C ILE A 393 4.83 1.86 -6.58
N HIS A 394 5.64 2.72 -5.98
CA HIS A 394 6.42 2.37 -4.81
C HIS A 394 5.55 1.73 -3.71
N VAL A 395 5.91 0.52 -3.29
CA VAL A 395 5.26 -0.29 -2.24
C VAL A 395 3.73 -0.44 -2.38
N TRP A 396 3.19 -0.51 -3.61
CA TRP A 396 1.73 -0.62 -3.83
C TRP A 396 1.06 -1.74 -3.02
N PRO A 397 1.68 -2.89 -2.69
CA PRO A 397 1.03 -3.93 -1.89
C PRO A 397 0.61 -3.44 -0.50
N VAL A 398 1.34 -2.46 0.07
CA VAL A 398 1.06 -1.89 1.40
C VAL A 398 -0.24 -1.08 1.41
N PHE A 399 -0.71 -0.61 0.25
CA PHE A 399 -1.96 0.15 0.13
C PHE A 399 -3.21 -0.73 0.00
N ILE A 400 -3.21 -1.91 0.61
CA ILE A 400 -4.32 -2.87 0.58
C ILE A 400 -5.65 -2.24 1.04
N SER A 401 -5.61 -1.32 2.02
CA SER A 401 -6.80 -0.59 2.50
C SER A 401 -7.42 0.34 1.45
N ALA A 402 -6.72 0.65 0.38
CA ALA A 402 -7.28 1.39 -0.74
C ALA A 402 -8.11 0.49 -1.68
N GLY A 403 -8.19 -0.81 -1.39
CA GLY A 403 -8.95 -1.78 -2.19
C GLY A 403 -8.37 -2.05 -3.57
N LEU A 404 -7.07 -1.74 -3.80
CA LEU A 404 -6.41 -1.91 -5.08
C LEU A 404 -6.34 -3.40 -5.46
N PRO A 405 -6.88 -3.82 -6.62
CA PRO A 405 -6.75 -5.21 -7.08
C PRO A 405 -5.30 -5.65 -7.20
N GLU A 406 -4.41 -4.73 -7.63
CA GLU A 406 -2.97 -4.96 -7.74
C GLU A 406 -2.34 -5.23 -6.36
N SER A 407 -2.79 -4.57 -5.29
CA SER A 407 -2.31 -4.84 -3.93
C SER A 407 -2.75 -6.22 -3.45
N SER A 408 -4.02 -6.59 -3.70
CA SER A 408 -4.56 -7.91 -3.35
C SER A 408 -3.81 -9.02 -4.10
N ALA A 409 -3.61 -8.88 -5.40
CA ALA A 409 -2.87 -9.84 -6.21
C ALA A 409 -1.41 -9.99 -5.74
N ALA A 410 -0.75 -8.90 -5.38
CA ALA A 410 0.61 -8.94 -4.84
C ALA A 410 0.68 -9.68 -3.50
N VAL A 411 -0.30 -9.48 -2.60
CA VAL A 411 -0.40 -10.21 -1.33
C VAL A 411 -0.62 -11.70 -1.56
N GLU A 412 -1.43 -12.09 -2.53
CA GLU A 412 -1.64 -13.50 -2.90
C GLU A 412 -0.36 -14.15 -3.43
N ARG A 413 0.42 -13.43 -4.22
CA ARG A 413 1.74 -13.89 -4.69
C ARG A 413 2.71 -14.09 -3.54
N LEU A 414 2.76 -13.14 -2.58
CA LEU A 414 3.53 -13.30 -1.34
C LEU A 414 3.11 -14.58 -0.59
N ALA A 415 1.81 -14.77 -0.38
CA ALA A 415 1.28 -15.93 0.32
C ALA A 415 1.59 -17.24 -0.40
N THR A 416 1.58 -17.25 -1.73
CA THR A 416 1.98 -18.40 -2.53
C THR A 416 3.46 -18.70 -2.34
N PHE A 417 4.33 -17.68 -2.46
CA PHE A 417 5.77 -17.83 -2.27
C PHE A 417 6.13 -18.33 -0.86
N PHE A 418 5.38 -17.94 0.17
CA PHE A 418 5.63 -18.41 1.55
C PHE A 418 5.26 -19.90 1.73
N LYS A 419 4.45 -20.47 0.85
CA LYS A 419 3.95 -21.87 0.95
C LYS A 419 4.71 -22.86 0.06
N THR A 420 5.46 -22.37 -0.93
CA THR A 420 6.25 -23.24 -1.85
C THR A 420 7.58 -23.63 -1.25
#